data_8cec30a208dd8018c46eba2f77e8dbdd
#
_entry.id   8cec30a208dd8018c46eba2f77e8dbdd
#
_cell.length_a   1.000
_cell.length_b   1.000
_cell.length_c   1.000
_cell.angle_alpha   90.00
_cell.angle_beta   90.00
_cell.angle_gamma   90.00
#
_symmetry.space_group_name_H-M   'P 1'
#
loop_
_entity.id
_entity.type
_entity.pdbx_description
1 polymer ?
#
loop_
_entity_poly.entity_id
_entity_poly.type
_entity_poly.pdbx_seq_one_letter_code
_entity_poly.pdbx_strand_id
1 'polypeptide(L)'
;GFLLTLYSAYTARETQMSKLAMVCGEPGWGPEMVVRLHILKMDTPTSAVDQSIDWICSMRVSQYIYSLLNHFRSPVRDRHWSVTLLALLDAAAIRLTCVAGGTKEEYVRLIAQGADTFHALKLSEVSRTAGGVSEGAMLTWIIAEQLVAEENSGPIPDPGITRAEWDQAMDFMASHGVEVLADREAAWKAFCHVRCQYVEPAYFLAEHLSAIRAP
;
A
#
# COMPACT_ATOMS: atom_id res chain seq x y z
N GLY A 1 -30.84 -4.73 12.88
CA GLY A 1 -29.60 -5.50 12.83
C GLY A 1 -28.60 -5.07 11.77
N PHE A 2 -28.88 -5.36 10.48
CA PHE A 2 -27.89 -5.23 9.39
C PHE A 2 -27.27 -3.82 9.24
N LEU A 3 -28.07 -2.76 9.25
CA LEU A 3 -27.59 -1.38 9.13
C LEU A 3 -26.67 -0.99 10.29
N LEU A 4 -26.95 -1.43 11.51
CA LEU A 4 -26.10 -1.16 12.66
C LEU A 4 -24.75 -1.86 12.53
N THR A 5 -24.75 -3.10 12.06
CA THR A 5 -23.50 -3.85 11.83
C THR A 5 -22.67 -3.22 10.71
N LEU A 6 -23.30 -2.81 9.61
CA LEU A 6 -22.64 -2.11 8.51
C LEU A 6 -22.03 -0.77 8.98
N TYR A 7 -22.79 0.01 9.78
CA TYR A 7 -22.29 1.26 10.35
C TYR A 7 -21.11 1.03 11.31
N SER A 8 -21.17 -0.02 12.13
CA SER A 8 -20.07 -0.40 13.01
C SER A 8 -18.81 -0.75 12.23
N ALA A 9 -18.93 -1.56 11.17
CA ALA A 9 -17.80 -1.91 10.30
C ALA A 9 -17.22 -0.68 9.58
N TYR A 10 -18.08 0.22 9.10
CA TYR A 10 -17.67 1.50 8.52
C TYR A 10 -16.88 2.35 9.51
N THR A 11 -17.42 2.53 10.72
CA THR A 11 -16.77 3.36 11.77
C THR A 11 -15.42 2.77 12.19
N ALA A 12 -15.33 1.44 12.31
CA ALA A 12 -14.07 0.76 12.62
C ALA A 12 -13.01 1.02 11.52
N ARG A 13 -13.39 0.95 10.24
CA ARG A 13 -12.52 1.28 9.11
C ARG A 13 -12.03 2.73 9.17
N GLU A 14 -12.94 3.69 9.34
CA GLU A 14 -12.61 5.11 9.41
C GLU A 14 -11.68 5.43 10.60
N THR A 15 -11.89 4.78 11.74
CA THR A 15 -11.02 4.92 12.91
C THR A 15 -9.60 4.47 12.61
N GLN A 16 -9.42 3.33 11.94
CA GLN A 16 -8.09 2.83 11.59
C GLN A 16 -7.43 3.71 10.52
N MET A 17 -8.18 4.15 9.50
CA MET A 17 -7.65 5.10 8.52
C MET A 17 -7.23 6.42 9.15
N SER A 18 -7.96 6.92 10.16
CA SER A 18 -7.58 8.12 10.91
C SER A 18 -6.25 7.96 11.64
N LYS A 19 -5.99 6.79 12.22
CA LYS A 19 -4.70 6.50 12.86
C LYS A 19 -3.56 6.48 11.84
N LEU A 20 -3.76 5.84 10.69
CA LEU A 20 -2.75 5.78 9.63
C LEU A 20 -2.50 7.16 9.00
N ALA A 21 -3.54 7.96 8.80
CA ALA A 21 -3.42 9.31 8.26
C ALA A 21 -2.52 10.22 9.08
N MET A 22 -2.43 10.02 10.41
CA MET A 22 -1.48 10.74 11.26
C MET A 22 -0.02 10.48 10.85
N VAL A 23 0.26 9.32 10.25
CA VAL A 23 1.60 8.92 9.83
C VAL A 23 1.79 9.08 8.32
N CYS A 24 0.77 8.73 7.51
CA CYS A 24 0.84 8.80 6.04
C CYS A 24 0.65 10.20 5.45
N GLY A 25 0.06 11.13 6.22
CA GLY A 25 -0.45 12.40 5.67
C GLY A 25 -1.84 12.26 5.03
N GLU A 26 -2.37 13.38 4.54
CA GLU A 26 -3.64 13.47 3.82
C GLU A 26 -3.49 14.43 2.63
N PRO A 27 -3.57 13.94 1.39
CA PRO A 27 -3.67 12.54 0.98
C PRO A 27 -2.44 11.73 1.37
N GLY A 28 -2.60 10.41 1.59
CA GLY A 28 -1.51 9.54 2.01
C GLY A 28 -0.38 9.48 0.97
N TRP A 29 0.87 9.73 1.41
CA TRP A 29 2.07 9.70 0.56
C TRP A 29 3.18 8.87 1.22
N GLY A 30 3.68 7.86 0.52
CA GLY A 30 4.67 6.91 1.06
C GLY A 30 5.96 7.56 1.58
N PRO A 31 6.62 8.47 0.83
CA PRO A 31 7.82 9.18 1.29
C PRO A 31 7.59 10.00 2.56
N GLU A 32 6.45 10.67 2.69
CA GLU A 32 6.09 11.41 3.91
C GLU A 32 5.94 10.48 5.11
N MET A 33 5.34 9.31 4.90
CA MET A 33 5.24 8.30 5.95
C MET A 33 6.63 7.85 6.44
N VAL A 34 7.57 7.60 5.53
CA VAL A 34 8.95 7.23 5.89
C VAL A 34 9.61 8.33 6.72
N VAL A 35 9.48 9.59 6.31
CA VAL A 35 10.04 10.75 7.03
C VAL A 35 9.41 10.89 8.42
N ARG A 36 8.09 10.82 8.53
CA ARG A 36 7.41 10.95 9.83
C ARG A 36 7.80 9.86 10.80
N LEU A 37 7.87 8.59 10.33
CA LEU A 37 8.34 7.47 11.15
C LEU A 37 9.79 7.67 11.60
N HIS A 38 10.66 8.18 10.71
CA HIS A 38 12.05 8.50 11.05
C HIS A 38 12.15 9.59 12.13
N ILE A 39 11.43 10.71 11.97
CA ILE A 39 11.41 11.83 12.95
C ILE A 39 10.87 11.37 14.31
N LEU A 40 9.82 10.56 14.30
CA LEU A 40 9.22 10.03 15.53
C LEU A 40 10.06 8.91 16.18
N LYS A 41 11.19 8.53 15.56
CA LYS A 41 12.03 7.41 15.99
C LYS A 41 11.24 6.09 16.16
N MET A 42 10.22 5.92 15.35
CA MET A 42 9.41 4.71 15.26
C MET A 42 10.00 3.72 14.24
N ASP A 43 11.33 3.73 14.10
CA ASP A 43 12.05 2.92 13.11
C ASP A 43 12.13 1.42 13.49
N THR A 44 11.57 1.02 14.63
CA THR A 44 11.45 -0.40 15.00
C THR A 44 10.13 -0.95 14.43
N PRO A 45 10.23 -1.66 13.32
CA PRO A 45 9.09 -1.85 12.43
C PRO A 45 8.09 -2.91 12.89
N THR A 46 8.51 -3.88 13.72
CA THR A 46 7.72 -5.09 13.97
C THR A 46 6.29 -4.79 14.42
N SER A 47 6.10 -3.97 15.44
CA SER A 47 4.75 -3.70 15.94
C SER A 47 3.93 -2.83 15.00
N ALA A 48 4.55 -1.89 14.29
CA ALA A 48 3.85 -1.03 13.34
C ALA A 48 3.48 -1.79 12.06
N VAL A 49 4.36 -2.67 11.59
CA VAL A 49 4.10 -3.55 10.45
C VAL A 49 3.02 -4.57 10.80
N ASP A 50 3.08 -5.21 11.96
CA ASP A 50 2.06 -6.16 12.39
C ASP A 50 0.69 -5.49 12.54
N GLN A 51 0.61 -4.30 13.14
CA GLN A 51 -0.63 -3.52 13.19
C GLN A 51 -1.16 -3.15 11.80
N SER A 52 -0.27 -2.87 10.85
CA SER A 52 -0.64 -2.59 9.46
C SER A 52 -1.18 -3.83 8.76
N ILE A 53 -0.57 -4.99 8.98
CA ILE A 53 -1.04 -6.27 8.46
C ILE A 53 -2.41 -6.61 9.06
N ASP A 54 -2.60 -6.45 10.36
CA ASP A 54 -3.89 -6.66 11.03
C ASP A 54 -4.98 -5.75 10.45
N TRP A 55 -4.64 -4.48 10.17
CA TRP A 55 -5.57 -3.58 9.51
C TRP A 55 -5.93 -4.05 8.10
N ILE A 56 -4.96 -4.45 7.28
CA ILE A 56 -5.17 -4.97 5.93
C ILE A 56 -6.08 -6.20 5.97
N CYS A 57 -5.80 -7.15 6.86
CA CYS A 57 -6.61 -8.35 7.04
C CYS A 57 -8.05 -8.00 7.48
N SER A 58 -8.19 -7.11 8.45
CA SER A 58 -9.50 -6.66 8.95
C SER A 58 -10.30 -5.94 7.86
N MET A 59 -9.63 -5.09 7.07
CA MET A 59 -10.23 -4.41 5.94
C MET A 59 -10.70 -5.42 4.88
N ARG A 60 -9.85 -6.37 4.48
CA ARG A 60 -10.19 -7.42 3.52
C ARG A 60 -11.41 -8.23 3.95
N VAL A 61 -11.45 -8.67 5.21
CA VAL A 61 -12.59 -9.42 5.76
C VAL A 61 -13.87 -8.58 5.73
N SER A 62 -13.79 -7.33 6.17
CA SER A 62 -14.97 -6.44 6.19
C SER A 62 -15.50 -6.14 4.79
N GLN A 63 -14.63 -5.99 3.81
CA GLN A 63 -15.01 -5.75 2.41
C GLN A 63 -15.56 -7.01 1.74
N TYR A 64 -15.07 -8.18 2.10
CA TYR A 64 -15.62 -9.46 1.63
C TYR A 64 -17.05 -9.69 2.16
N ILE A 65 -17.25 -9.45 3.47
CA ILE A 65 -18.58 -9.65 4.11
C ILE A 65 -19.56 -8.54 3.70
N TYR A 66 -19.08 -7.32 3.58
CA TYR A 66 -19.87 -6.12 3.30
C TYR A 66 -19.32 -5.40 2.06
N SER A 67 -19.45 -6.01 0.88
CA SER A 67 -18.94 -5.44 -0.39
C SER A 67 -19.45 -4.01 -0.66
N LEU A 68 -20.61 -3.66 -0.10
CA LEU A 68 -21.15 -2.30 -0.16
C LEU A 68 -20.23 -1.26 0.47
N LEU A 69 -19.40 -1.64 1.45
CA LEU A 69 -18.45 -0.72 2.10
C LEU A 69 -17.40 -0.16 1.15
N ASN A 70 -17.11 -0.85 0.04
CA ASN A 70 -16.15 -0.37 -0.95
C ASN A 70 -16.58 0.97 -1.56
N HIS A 71 -17.88 1.21 -1.66
CA HIS A 71 -18.46 2.42 -2.25
C HIS A 71 -18.73 3.54 -1.23
N PHE A 72 -18.56 3.26 0.07
CA PHE A 72 -18.70 4.29 1.09
C PHE A 72 -17.42 5.14 1.16
N ARG A 73 -17.56 6.40 0.82
CA ARG A 73 -16.47 7.38 0.94
C ARG A 73 -16.22 7.75 2.39
N SER A 74 -14.98 8.11 2.70
CA SER A 74 -14.66 8.76 3.95
C SER A 74 -15.36 10.12 4.05
N PRO A 75 -15.78 10.57 5.25
CA PRO A 75 -16.27 11.92 5.47
C PRO A 75 -15.16 12.97 5.29
N VAL A 76 -13.90 12.57 5.33
CA VAL A 76 -12.74 13.43 5.05
C VAL A 76 -12.43 13.37 3.57
N ARG A 77 -12.39 14.55 2.92
CA ARG A 77 -12.34 14.70 1.45
C ARG A 77 -11.16 13.97 0.81
N ASP A 78 -9.99 14.11 1.41
CA ASP A 78 -8.72 13.64 0.82
C ASP A 78 -8.28 12.28 1.40
N ARG A 79 -9.20 11.57 2.06
CA ARG A 79 -8.96 10.27 2.68
C ARG A 79 -9.74 9.17 1.95
N HIS A 80 -9.01 8.19 1.44
CA HIS A 80 -9.61 6.98 0.89
C HIS A 80 -8.75 5.77 1.28
N TRP A 81 -9.39 4.65 1.61
CA TRP A 81 -8.70 3.46 2.09
C TRP A 81 -7.67 2.92 1.09
N SER A 82 -7.97 2.96 -0.23
CA SER A 82 -7.04 2.49 -1.27
C SER A 82 -5.80 3.38 -1.37
N VAL A 83 -5.96 4.70 -1.22
CA VAL A 83 -4.85 5.66 -1.20
C VAL A 83 -3.98 5.46 0.03
N THR A 84 -4.61 5.26 1.20
CA THR A 84 -3.88 4.98 2.46
C THR A 84 -3.12 3.65 2.38
N LEU A 85 -3.75 2.61 1.81
CA LEU A 85 -3.07 1.33 1.61
C LEU A 85 -1.92 1.45 0.61
N LEU A 86 -2.11 2.16 -0.52
CA LEU A 86 -1.05 2.41 -1.49
C LEU A 86 0.13 3.15 -0.85
N ALA A 87 -0.13 4.22 -0.09
CA ALA A 87 0.92 4.95 0.62
C ALA A 87 1.70 4.07 1.62
N LEU A 88 1.01 3.17 2.31
CA LEU A 88 1.61 2.21 3.23
C LEU A 88 2.53 1.23 2.48
N LEU A 89 2.08 0.70 1.33
CA LEU A 89 2.90 -0.21 0.51
C LEU A 89 4.06 0.52 -0.15
N ASP A 90 3.87 1.75 -0.61
CA ASP A 90 4.94 2.58 -1.16
C ASP A 90 6.00 2.90 -0.08
N ALA A 91 5.59 3.21 1.15
CA ALA A 91 6.53 3.39 2.26
C ALA A 91 7.32 2.11 2.56
N ALA A 92 6.67 0.95 2.55
CA ALA A 92 7.33 -0.35 2.74
C ALA A 92 8.30 -0.65 1.59
N ALA A 93 7.90 -0.40 0.33
CA ALA A 93 8.75 -0.59 -0.84
C ALA A 93 10.00 0.32 -0.79
N ILE A 94 9.82 1.59 -0.42
CA ILE A 94 10.93 2.54 -0.24
C ILE A 94 11.89 2.06 0.87
N ARG A 95 11.37 1.64 2.01
CA ARG A 95 12.18 1.10 3.11
C ARG A 95 12.94 -0.16 2.69
N LEU A 96 12.33 -1.02 1.89
CA LEU A 96 12.94 -2.25 1.38
C LEU A 96 14.06 -1.99 0.38
N THR A 97 13.89 -1.00 -0.51
CA THR A 97 14.71 -0.85 -1.71
C THR A 97 15.56 0.41 -1.75
N CYS A 98 15.22 1.47 -0.98
CA CYS A 98 15.83 2.79 -1.11
C CYS A 98 16.51 3.29 0.15
N VAL A 99 16.26 2.69 1.32
CA VAL A 99 16.78 3.16 2.61
C VAL A 99 17.77 2.15 3.19
N ALA A 100 18.88 2.64 3.75
CA ALA A 100 19.88 1.81 4.39
C ALA A 100 19.37 1.25 5.73
N GLY A 101 19.63 -0.03 5.98
CA GLY A 101 19.29 -0.70 7.24
C GLY A 101 17.80 -1.05 7.39
N GLY A 102 17.51 -2.06 8.20
CA GLY A 102 16.14 -2.52 8.51
C GLY A 102 15.93 -4.00 8.22
N THR A 103 14.95 -4.58 8.91
CA THR A 103 14.51 -5.96 8.71
C THR A 103 13.68 -6.05 7.44
N LYS A 104 14.25 -6.66 6.40
CA LYS A 104 13.61 -6.76 5.08
C LYS A 104 12.37 -7.65 5.07
N GLU A 105 12.36 -8.70 5.89
CA GLU A 105 11.29 -9.72 5.91
C GLU A 105 9.92 -9.16 6.28
N GLU A 106 9.86 -8.22 7.20
CA GLU A 106 8.62 -7.59 7.65
C GLU A 106 7.99 -6.74 6.54
N TYR A 107 8.81 -5.97 5.82
CA TYR A 107 8.33 -5.18 4.68
C TYR A 107 7.89 -6.07 3.51
N VAL A 108 8.58 -7.17 3.25
CA VAL A 108 8.17 -8.17 2.24
C VAL A 108 6.80 -8.76 2.59
N ARG A 109 6.57 -9.14 3.85
CA ARG A 109 5.27 -9.64 4.33
C ARG A 109 4.17 -8.60 4.15
N LEU A 110 4.43 -7.34 4.52
CA LEU A 110 3.48 -6.25 4.39
C LEU A 110 3.09 -6.00 2.93
N ILE A 111 4.09 -5.95 2.03
CA ILE A 111 3.87 -5.76 0.60
C ILE A 111 3.08 -6.92 0.01
N ALA A 112 3.47 -8.16 0.31
CA ALA A 112 2.77 -9.34 -0.18
C ALA A 112 1.30 -9.36 0.25
N GLN A 113 1.01 -9.07 1.53
CA GLN A 113 -0.35 -9.03 2.06
C GLN A 113 -1.19 -7.91 1.44
N GLY A 114 -0.60 -6.74 1.26
CA GLY A 114 -1.28 -5.60 0.64
C GLY A 114 -1.54 -5.79 -0.84
N ALA A 115 -0.56 -6.30 -1.59
CA ALA A 115 -0.68 -6.62 -3.01
C ALA A 115 -1.77 -7.67 -3.25
N ASP A 116 -1.77 -8.78 -2.48
CA ASP A 116 -2.82 -9.80 -2.53
C ASP A 116 -4.21 -9.20 -2.25
N THR A 117 -4.30 -8.28 -1.31
CA THR A 117 -5.56 -7.59 -1.00
C THR A 117 -6.05 -6.74 -2.18
N PHE A 118 -5.19 -5.97 -2.82
CA PHE A 118 -5.55 -5.19 -4.00
C PHE A 118 -6.00 -6.09 -5.16
N HIS A 119 -5.28 -7.18 -5.43
CA HIS A 119 -5.65 -8.13 -6.48
C HIS A 119 -6.99 -8.83 -6.20
N ALA A 120 -7.21 -9.28 -4.96
CA ALA A 120 -8.46 -9.93 -4.57
C ALA A 120 -9.66 -8.98 -4.70
N LEU A 121 -9.51 -7.72 -4.29
CA LEU A 121 -10.56 -6.72 -4.40
C LEU A 121 -10.83 -6.31 -5.84
N LYS A 122 -9.78 -6.17 -6.67
CA LYS A 122 -9.95 -5.95 -8.11
C LYS A 122 -10.73 -7.08 -8.78
N LEU A 123 -10.36 -8.33 -8.51
CA LEU A 123 -11.05 -9.50 -9.04
C LEU A 123 -12.52 -9.54 -8.58
N SER A 124 -12.80 -9.23 -7.32
CA SER A 124 -14.16 -9.13 -6.79
C SER A 124 -14.97 -8.04 -7.51
N GLU A 125 -14.37 -6.89 -7.78
CA GLU A 125 -15.02 -5.79 -8.47
C GLU A 125 -15.30 -6.12 -9.94
N VAL A 126 -14.32 -6.69 -10.65
CA VAL A 126 -14.48 -7.15 -12.03
C VAL A 126 -15.53 -8.25 -12.14
N SER A 127 -15.53 -9.22 -11.23
CA SER A 127 -16.53 -10.30 -11.23
C SER A 127 -17.94 -9.79 -10.96
N ARG A 128 -18.10 -8.81 -10.08
CA ARG A 128 -19.39 -8.17 -9.79
C ARG A 128 -19.92 -7.42 -11.01
N THR A 129 -19.06 -6.72 -11.74
CA THR A 129 -19.45 -5.99 -12.95
C THR A 129 -19.72 -6.92 -14.14
N ALA A 130 -19.02 -8.04 -14.22
CA ALA A 130 -19.17 -9.04 -15.29
C ALA A 130 -20.22 -10.13 -15.00
N GLY A 131 -20.85 -10.13 -13.82
CA GLY A 131 -21.84 -11.14 -13.42
C GLY A 131 -21.26 -12.54 -13.15
N GLY A 132 -19.95 -12.62 -12.87
CA GLY A 132 -19.24 -13.89 -12.64
C GLY A 132 -18.90 -14.14 -11.18
N VAL A 133 -18.59 -15.40 -10.85
CA VAL A 133 -18.11 -15.83 -9.53
C VAL A 133 -16.57 -15.80 -9.55
N SER A 134 -15.95 -15.19 -8.55
CA SER A 134 -14.49 -15.06 -8.45
C SER A 134 -13.85 -16.25 -7.72
N GLU A 135 -12.91 -16.90 -8.37
CA GLU A 135 -11.91 -17.77 -7.72
C GLU A 135 -10.64 -16.95 -7.47
N GLY A 136 -10.39 -16.56 -6.24
CA GLY A 136 -9.22 -15.75 -5.89
C GLY A 136 -8.62 -16.11 -4.54
N ALA A 137 -7.60 -16.98 -4.51
CA ALA A 137 -6.88 -17.29 -3.29
C ALA A 137 -5.44 -17.81 -3.46
N MET A 138 -4.69 -17.51 -4.54
CA MET A 138 -3.40 -18.14 -4.78
C MET A 138 -2.21 -17.20 -5.03
N LEU A 139 -2.38 -15.89 -4.93
CA LEU A 139 -1.36 -14.91 -5.37
C LEU A 139 -0.34 -14.52 -4.29
N THR A 140 -0.68 -14.60 -3.00
CA THR A 140 0.16 -14.10 -1.91
C THR A 140 1.52 -14.79 -1.83
N TRP A 141 1.57 -16.07 -2.13
CA TRP A 141 2.81 -16.87 -2.06
C TRP A 141 3.76 -16.57 -3.21
N ILE A 142 3.21 -16.42 -4.41
CA ILE A 142 3.98 -16.11 -5.64
C ILE A 142 4.64 -14.74 -5.54
N ILE A 143 3.92 -13.74 -5.00
CA ILE A 143 4.43 -12.38 -4.82
C ILE A 143 5.58 -12.35 -3.81
N ALA A 144 5.45 -13.05 -2.68
CA ALA A 144 6.50 -13.10 -1.67
C ALA A 144 7.79 -13.77 -2.20
N GLU A 145 7.64 -14.83 -2.99
CA GLU A 145 8.75 -15.55 -3.59
C GLU A 145 9.47 -14.70 -4.67
N GLN A 146 8.72 -13.97 -5.48
CA GLN A 146 9.26 -13.05 -6.48
C GLN A 146 9.97 -11.82 -5.87
N LEU A 147 9.52 -11.35 -4.71
CA LEU A 147 10.18 -10.24 -4.00
C LEU A 147 11.54 -10.62 -3.41
N VAL A 148 11.72 -11.91 -3.08
CA VAL A 148 12.95 -12.43 -2.47
C VAL A 148 13.94 -12.98 -3.51
N ALA A 149 13.43 -13.44 -4.63
CA ALA A 149 14.20 -14.19 -5.63
C ALA A 149 14.57 -13.36 -6.82
N GLU A 150 15.36 -12.32 -6.84
CA GLU A 150 15.99 -12.01 -8.12
C GLU A 150 17.04 -10.90 -8.13
N GLU A 151 18.19 -11.22 -8.67
CA GLU A 151 19.00 -10.37 -9.55
C GLU A 151 18.11 -9.88 -10.71
N ASN A 152 17.66 -8.64 -10.63
CA ASN A 152 16.80 -7.96 -11.58
C ASN A 152 17.44 -7.75 -12.96
N SER A 153 17.51 -8.80 -13.77
CA SER A 153 18.14 -8.77 -15.12
C SER A 153 17.15 -8.41 -16.24
N GLY A 154 15.86 -8.24 -15.95
CA GLY A 154 14.82 -7.92 -16.91
C GLY A 154 14.66 -6.42 -17.23
N PRO A 155 13.78 -6.07 -18.19
CA PRO A 155 13.40 -4.68 -18.43
C PRO A 155 12.71 -4.11 -17.18
N ILE A 156 12.97 -2.82 -16.90
CA ILE A 156 12.37 -2.13 -15.75
C ILE A 156 10.85 -2.03 -15.98
N PRO A 157 10.01 -2.60 -15.10
CA PRO A 157 8.58 -2.51 -15.24
C PRO A 157 8.08 -1.09 -14.91
N ASP A 158 6.92 -0.72 -15.44
CA ASP A 158 6.29 0.56 -15.14
C ASP A 158 5.78 0.62 -13.69
N PRO A 159 6.34 1.47 -12.83
CA PRO A 159 5.87 1.64 -11.46
C PRO A 159 4.68 2.59 -11.33
N GLY A 160 4.16 3.15 -12.44
CA GLY A 160 3.06 4.13 -12.44
C GLY A 160 3.44 5.52 -11.93
N ILE A 161 4.73 5.81 -11.75
CA ILE A 161 5.30 7.15 -11.48
C ILE A 161 6.55 7.35 -12.34
N THR A 162 6.88 8.60 -12.60
CA THR A 162 8.08 8.94 -13.37
C THR A 162 9.33 8.87 -12.51
N ARG A 163 10.48 8.70 -13.15
CA ARG A 163 11.78 8.77 -12.47
C ARG A 163 11.98 10.12 -11.76
N ALA A 164 11.53 11.21 -12.36
CA ALA A 164 11.67 12.55 -11.78
C ALA A 164 10.85 12.71 -10.48
N GLU A 165 9.63 12.18 -10.43
CA GLU A 165 8.81 12.16 -9.21
C GLU A 165 9.47 11.32 -8.11
N TRP A 166 10.04 10.18 -8.49
CA TRP A 166 10.77 9.35 -7.53
C TRP A 166 12.04 10.03 -7.01
N ASP A 167 12.85 10.67 -7.88
CA ASP A 167 14.05 11.42 -7.48
C ASP A 167 13.68 12.56 -6.52
N GLN A 168 12.60 13.29 -6.79
CA GLN A 168 12.08 14.33 -5.89
C GLN A 168 11.69 13.76 -4.52
N ALA A 169 11.06 12.60 -4.48
CA ALA A 169 10.74 11.92 -3.24
C ALA A 169 11.98 11.50 -2.44
N MET A 170 13.02 10.99 -3.13
CA MET A 170 14.29 10.64 -2.49
C MET A 170 14.99 11.87 -1.91
N ASP A 171 14.98 12.99 -2.64
CA ASP A 171 15.58 14.27 -2.18
C ASP A 171 14.80 14.84 -1.00
N PHE A 172 13.48 14.76 -1.02
CA PHE A 172 12.63 15.11 0.11
C PHE A 172 13.01 14.31 1.36
N MET A 173 13.13 13.00 1.25
CA MET A 173 13.50 12.15 2.39
C MET A 173 14.91 12.45 2.90
N ALA A 174 15.87 12.60 1.99
CA ALA A 174 17.26 12.95 2.36
C ALA A 174 17.35 14.30 3.07
N SER A 175 16.58 15.30 2.65
CA SER A 175 16.52 16.62 3.30
C SER A 175 15.97 16.58 4.73
N HIS A 176 15.22 15.52 5.08
CA HIS A 176 14.70 15.30 6.43
C HIS A 176 15.50 14.26 7.23
N GLY A 177 16.73 13.94 6.79
CA GLY A 177 17.66 13.11 7.53
C GLY A 177 17.50 11.61 7.33
N VAL A 178 16.65 11.16 6.40
CA VAL A 178 16.54 9.73 6.06
C VAL A 178 17.78 9.32 5.24
N GLU A 179 18.47 8.26 5.64
CA GLU A 179 19.65 7.75 4.94
C GLU A 179 19.23 6.96 3.69
N VAL A 180 19.17 7.65 2.56
CA VAL A 180 18.83 7.08 1.26
C VAL A 180 20.09 6.45 0.64
N LEU A 181 19.92 5.28 -0.03
CA LEU A 181 21.01 4.58 -0.69
C LEU A 181 21.69 5.46 -1.74
N ALA A 182 23.03 5.41 -1.78
CA ALA A 182 23.84 6.20 -2.71
C ALA A 182 23.65 5.76 -4.17
N ASP A 183 23.48 4.46 -4.42
CA ASP A 183 23.20 3.91 -5.75
C ASP A 183 21.69 4.11 -6.08
N ARG A 184 21.38 5.31 -6.57
CA ARG A 184 20.02 5.71 -6.98
C ARG A 184 19.48 4.87 -8.14
N GLU A 185 20.37 4.37 -9.02
CA GLU A 185 19.95 3.57 -10.18
C GLU A 185 19.51 2.17 -9.77
N ALA A 186 20.30 1.50 -8.95
CA ALA A 186 19.92 0.20 -8.39
C ALA A 186 18.68 0.29 -7.53
N ALA A 187 18.58 1.34 -6.68
CA ALA A 187 17.41 1.57 -5.83
C ALA A 187 16.12 1.81 -6.65
N TRP A 188 16.21 2.62 -7.71
CA TRP A 188 15.09 2.84 -8.62
C TRP A 188 14.62 1.55 -9.28
N LYS A 189 15.55 0.78 -9.84
CA LYS A 189 15.23 -0.48 -10.49
C LYS A 189 14.54 -1.45 -9.53
N ALA A 190 15.09 -1.61 -8.32
CA ALA A 190 14.49 -2.46 -7.29
C ALA A 190 13.09 -1.96 -6.88
N PHE A 191 12.92 -0.66 -6.68
CA PHE A 191 11.64 -0.05 -6.37
C PHE A 191 10.58 -0.31 -7.44
N CYS A 192 10.94 -0.17 -8.73
CA CYS A 192 10.01 -0.44 -9.83
C CYS A 192 9.52 -1.89 -9.82
N HIS A 193 10.41 -2.86 -9.60
CA HIS A 193 10.05 -4.28 -9.54
C HIS A 193 9.13 -4.62 -8.35
N VAL A 194 9.31 -3.94 -7.24
CA VAL A 194 8.43 -4.12 -6.08
C VAL A 194 7.08 -3.45 -6.32
N ARG A 195 7.07 -2.19 -6.78
CA ARG A 195 5.85 -1.40 -6.92
C ARG A 195 4.92 -1.92 -8.01
N CYS A 196 5.45 -2.43 -9.12
CA CYS A 196 4.64 -2.96 -10.21
C CYS A 196 3.71 -4.11 -9.79
N GLN A 197 3.99 -4.78 -8.68
CA GLN A 197 3.18 -5.89 -8.19
C GLN A 197 1.82 -5.48 -7.62
N TYR A 198 1.66 -4.21 -7.20
CA TYR A 198 0.43 -3.73 -6.58
C TYR A 198 -0.13 -2.44 -7.18
N VAL A 199 0.64 -1.71 -7.97
CA VAL A 199 0.23 -0.37 -8.44
C VAL A 199 -0.95 -0.43 -9.41
N GLU A 200 -0.96 -1.38 -10.33
CA GLU A 200 -2.02 -1.51 -11.32
C GLU A 200 -3.38 -1.81 -10.66
N PRO A 201 -3.54 -2.84 -9.80
CA PRO A 201 -4.79 -3.08 -9.12
C PRO A 201 -5.17 -1.96 -8.16
N ALA A 202 -4.21 -1.27 -7.55
CA ALA A 202 -4.48 -0.10 -6.70
C ALA A 202 -5.10 1.05 -7.50
N TYR A 203 -4.54 1.39 -8.66
CA TYR A 203 -5.07 2.45 -9.52
C TYR A 203 -6.42 2.08 -10.12
N PHE A 204 -6.60 0.82 -10.55
CA PHE A 204 -7.90 0.33 -10.99
C PHE A 204 -8.98 0.55 -9.93
N LEU A 205 -8.72 0.16 -8.69
CA LEU A 205 -9.66 0.34 -7.59
C LEU A 205 -9.90 1.81 -7.25
N ALA A 206 -8.84 2.63 -7.25
CA ALA A 206 -8.96 4.06 -7.00
C ALA A 206 -9.87 4.75 -8.04
N GLU A 207 -9.74 4.39 -9.32
CA GLU A 207 -10.57 4.91 -10.40
C GLU A 207 -12.01 4.42 -10.28
N HIS A 208 -12.24 3.11 -10.10
CA HIS A 208 -13.57 2.53 -9.99
C HIS A 208 -14.35 2.98 -8.76
N LEU A 209 -13.66 3.18 -7.65
CA LEU A 209 -14.26 3.64 -6.40
C LEU A 209 -14.28 5.17 -6.29
N SER A 210 -13.93 5.88 -7.36
CA SER A 210 -13.86 7.35 -7.40
C SER A 210 -13.00 7.92 -6.27
N ALA A 211 -11.90 7.26 -5.94
CA ALA A 211 -10.90 7.76 -5.01
C ALA A 211 -10.12 8.91 -5.63
N ILE A 212 -9.59 9.80 -4.80
CA ILE A 212 -8.65 10.82 -5.25
C ILE A 212 -7.36 10.10 -5.65
N ARG A 213 -6.79 10.50 -6.79
CA ARG A 213 -5.50 9.94 -7.24
C ARG A 213 -4.44 10.27 -6.21
N ALA A 214 -3.70 9.25 -5.78
CA ALA A 214 -2.56 9.45 -4.89
C ALA A 214 -1.49 10.30 -5.59
N PRO A 215 -0.80 11.19 -4.85
CA PRO A 215 0.31 11.96 -5.37
C PRO A 215 1.51 11.09 -5.73
#